data_df6acc90b7df26cf946dbb8f29ae77b9
#
_entry.id   df6acc90b7df26cf946dbb8f29ae77b9
#
_cell.length_a   1.000
_cell.length_b   1.000
_cell.length_c   1.000
_cell.angle_alpha   90.00
_cell.angle_beta   90.00
_cell.angle_gamma   90.00
#
_symmetry.space_group_name_H-M   'P 1'
#
loop_
_entity.id
_entity.type
_entity.pdbx_description
1 polymer ?
#
loop_
_entity_poly.entity_id
_entity_poly.type
_entity_poly.pdbx_seq_one_letter_code
_entity_poly.pdbx_strand_id
1 'polypeptide(L)'
;LLLIAVSIVWSGSVLQAQEYEYVPLVREGIEWGYKNGEIYRFIGEEIINGKVYKQLGNSSRDYPDSYKIAGYAREENKVVYRLYSKDAEEVPIYDFNVKQVGDIMQAWHTEPGYFGMKVESLDSILVNGKYRKMIKLENQRGECIEGIGSTETGYNILYPFYQITSEFDEKTKNKLEYVKNTATGKNEWQRPNDNLDDKYEYVPLVREGVEWGYTGDLGDYRCQIKGDTIIDGTTYKKFYRYTTCGLQKNTPCYVVVRENDKKVYYREITGDNREERLIYDFSLEKGDMSILYSRSALDYMQIDVRYVDTIHVGST
;
A
#
# COMPACT_ATOMS: atom_id res chain seq x y z
N LEU A 1 -2.10 -25.63 57.98
CA LEU A 1 -2.26 -24.48 57.09
C LEU A 1 -1.61 -24.83 55.76
N LEU A 2 -2.45 -25.14 54.74
CA LEU A 2 -1.98 -25.53 53.42
C LEU A 2 -2.03 -24.29 52.51
N LEU A 3 -0.89 -23.78 52.07
CA LEU A 3 -0.77 -22.69 51.14
C LEU A 3 -0.80 -23.28 49.71
N ILE A 4 -1.89 -23.07 48.98
CA ILE A 4 -2.01 -23.38 47.56
C ILE A 4 -1.51 -22.17 46.78
N ALA A 5 -0.35 -22.27 46.16
CA ALA A 5 0.15 -21.29 45.22
C ALA A 5 -0.50 -21.54 43.85
N VAL A 6 -1.40 -20.65 43.45
CA VAL A 6 -2.00 -20.64 42.10
C VAL A 6 -1.05 -19.86 41.20
N SER A 7 -0.27 -20.56 40.37
CA SER A 7 0.51 -19.96 39.29
C SER A 7 -0.42 -19.65 38.11
N ILE A 8 -0.73 -18.35 37.94
CA ILE A 8 -1.42 -17.85 36.74
C ILE A 8 -0.38 -17.79 35.62
N VAL A 9 -0.45 -18.76 34.71
CA VAL A 9 0.28 -18.70 33.44
C VAL A 9 -0.43 -17.67 32.57
N TRP A 10 0.15 -16.48 32.47
CA TRP A 10 -0.24 -15.51 31.45
C TRP A 10 0.29 -16.00 30.10
N SER A 11 -0.58 -16.62 29.31
CA SER A 11 -0.34 -16.76 27.88
C SER A 11 -0.62 -15.41 27.20
N GLY A 12 0.30 -14.48 27.35
CA GLY A 12 0.35 -13.30 26.51
C GLY A 12 0.69 -13.77 25.11
N SER A 13 -0.27 -13.78 24.20
CA SER A 13 0.03 -13.78 22.78
C SER A 13 0.80 -12.48 22.49
N VAL A 14 2.12 -12.60 22.46
CA VAL A 14 2.99 -11.57 21.89
C VAL A 14 2.57 -11.51 20.42
N LEU A 15 1.83 -10.47 20.04
CA LEU A 15 1.72 -10.07 18.65
C LEU A 15 3.15 -9.75 18.22
N GLN A 16 3.82 -10.77 17.67
CA GLN A 16 5.12 -10.59 17.05
C GLN A 16 4.88 -9.64 15.89
N ALA A 17 5.35 -8.41 16.02
CA ALA A 17 5.38 -7.47 14.91
C ALA A 17 6.07 -8.23 13.77
N GLN A 18 5.37 -8.41 12.65
CA GLN A 18 5.91 -9.16 11.52
C GLN A 18 7.19 -8.44 11.09
N GLU A 19 8.33 -9.11 11.25
CA GLU A 19 9.63 -8.53 10.96
C GLU A 19 9.66 -8.14 9.48
N TYR A 20 9.89 -6.87 9.20
CA TYR A 20 10.00 -6.36 7.85
C TYR A 20 11.23 -6.96 7.18
N GLU A 21 11.01 -7.84 6.22
CA GLU A 21 12.05 -8.45 5.40
C GLU A 21 12.05 -7.80 4.01
N TYR A 22 13.15 -7.16 3.67
CA TYR A 22 13.35 -6.57 2.34
C TYR A 22 13.28 -7.63 1.25
N VAL A 23 12.59 -7.33 0.15
CA VAL A 23 12.52 -8.22 -1.00
C VAL A 23 13.18 -7.57 -2.20
N PRO A 24 14.29 -8.17 -2.70
CA PRO A 24 14.99 -7.64 -3.85
C PRO A 24 14.12 -7.61 -5.11
N LEU A 25 14.31 -6.58 -5.93
CA LEU A 25 13.73 -6.51 -7.27
C LEU A 25 14.51 -7.39 -8.25
N VAL A 26 15.86 -7.36 -8.18
CA VAL A 26 16.74 -8.10 -9.08
C VAL A 26 16.91 -9.53 -8.59
N ARG A 27 15.95 -10.39 -8.91
CA ARG A 27 15.93 -11.80 -8.48
C ARG A 27 15.42 -12.72 -9.59
N GLU A 28 15.87 -13.96 -9.56
CA GLU A 28 15.42 -15.02 -10.48
C GLU A 28 14.02 -15.53 -10.14
N GLY A 29 13.43 -16.24 -11.07
CA GLY A 29 12.15 -16.91 -10.87
C GLY A 29 10.95 -15.96 -10.90
N ILE A 30 11.12 -14.72 -11.34
CA ILE A 30 10.06 -13.71 -11.43
C ILE A 30 9.87 -13.28 -12.87
N GLU A 31 8.62 -13.13 -13.24
CA GLU A 31 8.15 -12.64 -14.54
C GLU A 31 7.32 -11.38 -14.34
N TRP A 32 7.61 -10.36 -15.12
CA TRP A 32 6.84 -9.13 -15.23
C TRP A 32 6.08 -9.12 -16.55
N GLY A 33 4.76 -9.15 -16.50
CA GLY A 33 3.89 -9.05 -17.66
C GLY A 33 3.26 -7.67 -17.78
N TYR A 34 3.32 -7.11 -18.97
CA TYR A 34 2.82 -5.77 -19.27
C TYR A 34 1.57 -5.81 -20.15
N LYS A 35 0.75 -4.75 -20.07
CA LYS A 35 -0.52 -4.63 -20.78
C LYS A 35 -0.37 -4.68 -22.32
N ASN A 36 0.76 -4.26 -22.84
CA ASN A 36 1.10 -4.36 -24.27
C ASN A 36 1.48 -5.79 -24.74
N GLY A 37 1.48 -6.78 -23.84
CA GLY A 37 1.82 -8.17 -24.13
C GLY A 37 3.30 -8.51 -23.97
N GLU A 38 4.16 -7.55 -23.63
CA GLU A 38 5.56 -7.83 -23.33
C GLU A 38 5.73 -8.55 -22.01
N ILE A 39 6.73 -9.43 -21.98
CA ILE A 39 7.12 -10.22 -20.82
C ILE A 39 8.60 -10.02 -20.57
N TYR A 40 8.96 -9.80 -19.30
CA TYR A 40 10.35 -9.64 -18.88
C TYR A 40 10.69 -10.64 -17.77
N ARG A 41 11.91 -11.21 -17.83
CA ARG A 41 12.49 -12.10 -16.80
C ARG A 41 13.99 -11.87 -16.68
N PHE A 42 14.55 -12.11 -15.52
CA PHE A 42 15.98 -12.31 -15.42
C PHE A 42 16.32 -13.74 -15.88
N ILE A 43 17.13 -13.84 -16.96
CA ILE A 43 17.39 -15.09 -17.69
C ILE A 43 18.80 -15.62 -17.53
N GLY A 44 19.68 -14.90 -16.85
CA GLY A 44 21.06 -15.30 -16.62
C GLY A 44 21.86 -14.23 -15.91
N GLU A 45 23.14 -14.51 -15.74
CA GLU A 45 24.12 -13.60 -15.12
C GLU A 45 25.30 -13.34 -16.06
N GLU A 46 25.92 -12.19 -15.87
CA GLU A 46 27.13 -11.82 -16.57
C GLU A 46 28.02 -10.95 -15.69
N ILE A 47 29.33 -11.16 -15.80
CA ILE A 47 30.33 -10.32 -15.11
C ILE A 47 30.74 -9.19 -16.06
N ILE A 48 30.45 -7.97 -15.69
CA ILE A 48 30.77 -6.75 -16.46
C ILE A 48 31.59 -5.84 -15.54
N ASN A 49 32.78 -5.47 -15.97
CA ASN A 49 33.70 -4.63 -15.17
C ASN A 49 33.91 -5.12 -13.72
N GLY A 50 33.99 -6.45 -13.54
CA GLY A 50 34.22 -7.09 -12.23
C GLY A 50 32.99 -7.15 -11.32
N LYS A 51 31.82 -6.71 -11.77
CA LYS A 51 30.54 -6.80 -11.04
C LYS A 51 29.61 -7.82 -11.70
N VAL A 52 28.83 -8.53 -10.90
CA VAL A 52 27.81 -9.48 -11.37
C VAL A 52 26.52 -8.75 -11.66
N TYR A 53 26.00 -8.91 -12.88
CA TYR A 53 24.71 -8.39 -13.30
C TYR A 53 23.79 -9.52 -13.73
N LYS A 54 22.50 -9.39 -13.44
CA LYS A 54 21.47 -10.23 -14.04
C LYS A 54 21.10 -9.66 -15.41
N GLN A 55 20.94 -10.56 -16.38
CA GLN A 55 20.48 -10.23 -17.74
C GLN A 55 18.95 -10.17 -17.76
N LEU A 56 18.38 -9.00 -18.07
CA LEU A 56 16.93 -8.89 -18.29
C LEU A 56 16.61 -9.33 -19.72
N GLY A 57 15.85 -10.40 -19.84
CA GLY A 57 15.31 -10.87 -21.12
C GLY A 57 13.91 -10.29 -21.36
N ASN A 58 13.66 -9.91 -22.60
CA ASN A 58 12.34 -9.53 -23.10
C ASN A 58 11.80 -10.58 -24.07
N SER A 59 10.55 -10.95 -23.92
CA SER A 59 9.77 -11.79 -24.82
C SER A 59 8.34 -11.24 -24.97
N SER A 60 7.48 -11.93 -25.67
CA SER A 60 6.06 -11.58 -25.78
C SER A 60 5.16 -12.76 -25.42
N ARG A 61 3.88 -12.49 -25.15
CA ARG A 61 2.89 -13.54 -24.89
C ARG A 61 2.73 -14.53 -26.04
N ASP A 62 2.98 -14.08 -27.27
CA ASP A 62 2.90 -14.94 -28.46
C ASP A 62 4.14 -15.83 -28.60
N TYR A 63 5.28 -15.41 -28.03
CA TYR A 63 6.56 -16.12 -28.08
C TYR A 63 7.23 -16.11 -26.69
N PRO A 64 6.65 -16.76 -25.69
CA PRO A 64 7.05 -16.59 -24.28
C PRO A 64 8.45 -17.12 -23.94
N ASP A 65 9.00 -18.02 -24.77
CA ASP A 65 10.33 -18.63 -24.57
C ASP A 65 11.42 -18.02 -25.45
N SER A 66 11.09 -17.02 -26.26
CA SER A 66 12.02 -16.34 -27.17
C SER A 66 12.50 -15.02 -26.56
N TYR A 67 13.54 -15.10 -25.73
CA TYR A 67 14.08 -13.91 -25.04
C TYR A 67 15.18 -13.21 -25.84
N LYS A 68 15.07 -11.87 -25.90
CA LYS A 68 16.17 -10.97 -26.31
C LYS A 68 16.64 -10.21 -25.10
N ILE A 69 17.95 -9.97 -24.98
CA ILE A 69 18.49 -9.18 -23.87
C ILE A 69 18.02 -7.72 -24.02
N ALA A 70 17.32 -7.22 -23.00
CA ALA A 70 16.80 -5.86 -22.90
C ALA A 70 17.67 -4.94 -22.03
N GLY A 71 18.65 -5.51 -21.31
CA GLY A 71 19.55 -4.79 -20.44
C GLY A 71 20.11 -5.65 -19.31
N TYR A 72 20.82 -5.00 -18.42
CA TYR A 72 21.49 -5.65 -17.29
C TYR A 72 21.13 -4.89 -16.01
N ALA A 73 20.93 -5.62 -14.92
CA ALA A 73 20.67 -5.04 -13.62
C ALA A 73 21.43 -5.75 -12.51
N ARG A 74 21.79 -5.02 -11.49
CA ARG A 74 22.24 -5.56 -10.21
C ARG A 74 21.59 -4.78 -9.07
N GLU A 75 21.55 -5.36 -7.92
CA GLU A 75 21.02 -4.73 -6.74
C GLU A 75 22.02 -4.82 -5.60
N GLU A 76 22.29 -3.71 -4.95
CA GLU A 76 23.21 -3.62 -3.83
C GLU A 76 22.69 -2.60 -2.82
N ASN A 77 22.65 -2.97 -1.54
CA ASN A 77 22.17 -2.10 -0.46
C ASN A 77 20.79 -1.47 -0.75
N LYS A 78 19.84 -2.23 -1.30
CA LYS A 78 18.49 -1.80 -1.68
C LYS A 78 18.45 -0.73 -2.78
N VAL A 79 19.53 -0.54 -3.50
CA VAL A 79 19.62 0.31 -4.70
C VAL A 79 19.75 -0.60 -5.91
N VAL A 80 18.88 -0.40 -6.89
CA VAL A 80 18.91 -1.12 -8.16
C VAL A 80 19.66 -0.28 -9.18
N TYR A 81 20.68 -0.87 -9.76
CA TYR A 81 21.51 -0.29 -10.81
C TYR A 81 21.24 -0.97 -12.15
N ARG A 82 21.32 -0.21 -13.21
CA ARG A 82 21.15 -0.67 -14.58
C ARG A 82 22.35 -0.37 -15.45
N LEU A 83 22.61 -1.28 -16.41
CA LEU A 83 23.38 -1.00 -17.62
C LEU A 83 22.48 -1.23 -18.85
N TYR A 84 22.49 -0.28 -19.78
CA TYR A 84 21.79 -0.44 -21.07
C TYR A 84 22.54 -1.41 -21.99
N SER A 85 23.88 -1.31 -22.02
CA SER A 85 24.79 -2.21 -22.72
C SER A 85 26.02 -2.46 -21.85
N LYS A 86 26.88 -3.41 -22.23
CA LYS A 86 28.08 -3.76 -21.47
C LYS A 86 29.09 -2.61 -21.36
N ASP A 87 29.09 -1.72 -22.33
CA ASP A 87 29.98 -0.55 -22.40
C ASP A 87 29.33 0.73 -21.84
N ALA A 88 28.08 0.65 -21.37
CA ALA A 88 27.37 1.80 -20.84
C ALA A 88 27.80 2.12 -19.40
N GLU A 89 27.57 3.35 -18.98
CA GLU A 89 27.71 3.75 -17.59
C GLU A 89 26.61 3.11 -16.73
N GLU A 90 26.99 2.64 -15.53
CA GLU A 90 26.07 2.12 -14.55
C GLU A 90 25.28 3.27 -13.89
N VAL A 91 23.97 3.14 -13.86
CA VAL A 91 23.08 4.17 -13.31
C VAL A 91 22.09 3.60 -12.29
N PRO A 92 21.87 4.27 -11.15
CA PRO A 92 20.81 3.87 -10.21
C PRO A 92 19.46 4.18 -10.83
N ILE A 93 18.51 3.25 -10.64
CA ILE A 93 17.13 3.38 -11.16
C ILE A 93 16.05 3.25 -10.10
N TYR A 94 16.33 2.60 -8.96
CA TYR A 94 15.49 2.57 -7.78
C TYR A 94 16.36 2.68 -6.54
N ASP A 95 15.88 3.41 -5.54
CA ASP A 95 16.46 3.44 -4.20
C ASP A 95 15.37 3.20 -3.15
N PHE A 96 15.33 1.98 -2.62
CA PHE A 96 14.36 1.60 -1.59
C PHE A 96 14.81 1.98 -0.17
N ASN A 97 15.90 2.75 -0.01
CA ASN A 97 16.36 3.26 1.29
C ASN A 97 15.59 4.48 1.77
N VAL A 98 14.78 5.14 0.93
CA VAL A 98 13.95 6.28 1.34
C VAL A 98 13.11 5.93 2.58
N LYS A 99 13.03 6.87 3.52
CA LYS A 99 12.46 6.63 4.87
C LYS A 99 11.21 7.47 5.15
N GLN A 100 11.06 8.60 4.47
CA GLN A 100 10.00 9.55 4.75
C GLN A 100 9.60 10.34 3.51
N VAL A 101 8.42 10.93 3.55
CA VAL A 101 7.95 11.92 2.58
C VAL A 101 8.93 13.08 2.54
N GLY A 102 9.26 13.55 1.33
CA GLY A 102 10.23 14.60 1.10
C GLY A 102 11.67 14.11 0.86
N ASP A 103 11.99 12.85 1.14
CA ASP A 103 13.28 12.26 0.75
C ASP A 103 13.45 12.35 -0.78
N ILE A 104 14.70 12.41 -1.22
CA ILE A 104 15.04 12.43 -2.62
C ILE A 104 15.48 11.04 -3.03
N MET A 105 14.71 10.40 -3.91
CA MET A 105 15.12 9.18 -4.57
C MET A 105 15.98 9.54 -5.78
N GLN A 106 17.24 9.10 -5.77
CA GLN A 106 18.12 9.26 -6.91
C GLN A 106 17.71 8.28 -8.01
N ALA A 107 17.36 8.82 -9.17
CA ALA A 107 17.06 8.00 -10.33
C ALA A 107 17.59 8.70 -11.59
N TRP A 108 18.02 7.89 -12.55
CA TRP A 108 18.56 8.40 -13.80
C TRP A 108 17.45 8.67 -14.82
N HIS A 109 17.57 9.78 -15.52
CA HIS A 109 16.73 10.16 -16.65
C HIS A 109 17.50 10.08 -17.98
N THR A 110 16.80 9.99 -19.11
CA THR A 110 17.37 9.85 -20.46
C THR A 110 18.13 11.09 -20.98
N GLU A 111 17.94 12.25 -20.37
CA GLU A 111 18.73 13.47 -20.63
C GLU A 111 19.94 13.51 -19.68
N PRO A 112 21.05 14.17 -20.04
CA PRO A 112 22.28 14.08 -19.26
C PRO A 112 22.14 14.68 -17.86
N GLY A 113 21.94 13.81 -16.89
CA GLY A 113 21.92 14.17 -15.48
C GLY A 113 21.12 13.22 -14.59
N TYR A 114 21.55 13.14 -13.34
CA TYR A 114 20.77 12.53 -12.28
C TYR A 114 19.68 13.50 -11.83
N PHE A 115 18.43 13.10 -11.89
CA PHE A 115 17.35 13.84 -11.25
C PHE A 115 16.98 13.16 -9.93
N GLY A 116 17.05 13.94 -8.86
CA GLY A 116 16.44 13.54 -7.62
C GLY A 116 14.92 13.71 -7.74
N MET A 117 14.17 12.64 -7.56
CA MET A 117 12.70 12.70 -7.47
C MET A 117 12.30 12.70 -6.02
N LYS A 118 11.46 13.66 -5.65
CA LYS A 118 10.99 13.78 -4.28
C LYS A 118 9.89 12.78 -4.00
N VAL A 119 9.96 12.13 -2.85
CA VAL A 119 8.93 11.22 -2.36
C VAL A 119 7.69 12.02 -2.00
N GLU A 120 6.60 11.79 -2.71
CA GLU A 120 5.27 12.39 -2.46
C GLU A 120 4.52 11.65 -1.36
N SER A 121 4.55 10.31 -1.40
CA SER A 121 4.00 9.48 -0.34
C SER A 121 4.83 8.21 -0.14
N LEU A 122 4.80 7.71 1.08
CA LEU A 122 5.45 6.47 1.47
C LEU A 122 4.44 5.64 2.26
N ASP A 123 4.16 4.44 1.77
CA ASP A 123 3.17 3.55 2.33
C ASP A 123 3.66 2.09 2.29
N SER A 124 2.82 1.16 2.69
CA SER A 124 3.07 -0.27 2.58
C SER A 124 1.87 -0.98 1.97
N ILE A 125 2.15 -1.94 1.10
CA ILE A 125 1.15 -2.81 0.48
C ILE A 125 1.41 -4.27 0.87
N LEU A 126 0.36 -5.03 1.11
CA LEU A 126 0.47 -6.46 1.40
C LEU A 126 0.59 -7.24 0.08
N VAL A 127 1.72 -7.92 -0.11
CA VAL A 127 2.01 -8.76 -1.28
C VAL A 127 2.38 -10.16 -0.80
N ASN A 128 1.56 -11.15 -1.11
CA ASN A 128 1.75 -12.55 -0.67
C ASN A 128 2.00 -12.70 0.85
N GLY A 129 1.20 -12.02 1.65
CA GLY A 129 1.29 -12.09 3.11
C GLY A 129 2.48 -11.34 3.73
N LYS A 130 3.28 -10.61 2.93
CA LYS A 130 4.39 -9.78 3.40
C LYS A 130 4.14 -8.31 3.04
N TYR A 131 4.38 -7.41 3.98
CA TYR A 131 4.34 -5.98 3.69
C TYR A 131 5.54 -5.57 2.84
N ARG A 132 5.27 -4.80 1.78
CA ARG A 132 6.24 -4.21 0.86
C ARG A 132 6.16 -2.71 0.92
N LYS A 133 7.29 -2.04 0.87
CA LYS A 133 7.32 -0.59 0.76
C LYS A 133 6.74 -0.15 -0.57
N MET A 134 5.85 0.83 -0.54
CA MET A 134 5.27 1.49 -1.71
C MET A 134 5.64 2.97 -1.69
N ILE A 135 6.23 3.45 -2.77
CA ILE A 135 6.78 4.80 -2.89
C ILE A 135 6.11 5.48 -4.06
N LYS A 136 5.48 6.60 -3.82
CA LYS A 136 4.99 7.50 -4.87
C LYS A 136 5.91 8.71 -4.98
N LEU A 137 6.26 9.07 -6.19
CA LEU A 137 7.18 10.16 -6.49
C LEU A 137 6.44 11.34 -7.12
N GLU A 138 6.84 12.56 -6.79
CA GLU A 138 6.26 13.79 -7.37
C GLU A 138 6.35 13.74 -8.90
N ASN A 139 5.27 14.15 -9.55
CA ASN A 139 5.14 14.20 -11.01
C ASN A 139 5.32 12.86 -11.74
N GLN A 140 5.27 11.73 -11.02
CA GLN A 140 5.21 10.41 -11.62
C GLN A 140 3.80 9.83 -11.50
N ARG A 141 3.42 9.04 -12.53
CA ARG A 141 2.18 8.27 -12.51
C ARG A 141 2.48 6.91 -11.96
N GLY A 142 2.03 6.24 -11.21
CA GLY A 142 2.36 4.92 -10.69
C GLY A 142 3.28 4.97 -9.48
N GLU A 143 3.30 3.88 -8.81
CA GLU A 143 4.07 3.66 -7.59
C GLU A 143 5.25 2.74 -7.87
N CYS A 144 6.32 2.91 -7.09
CA CYS A 144 7.41 1.95 -7.01
C CYS A 144 7.18 1.04 -5.81
N ILE A 145 7.00 -0.25 -6.07
CA ILE A 145 6.75 -1.25 -5.03
C ILE A 145 8.00 -2.11 -4.88
N GLU A 146 8.44 -2.27 -3.65
CA GLU A 146 9.59 -3.12 -3.30
C GLU A 146 9.41 -4.55 -3.83
N GLY A 147 10.43 -5.06 -4.54
CA GLY A 147 10.43 -6.38 -5.16
C GLY A 147 9.50 -6.55 -6.36
N ILE A 148 8.76 -5.51 -6.73
CA ILE A 148 7.85 -5.45 -7.89
C ILE A 148 8.38 -4.49 -8.93
N GLY A 149 8.86 -3.31 -8.51
CA GLY A 149 9.27 -2.20 -9.39
C GLY A 149 8.17 -1.19 -9.62
N SER A 150 8.31 -0.38 -10.66
CA SER A 150 7.30 0.63 -11.03
C SER A 150 6.07 -0.01 -11.65
N THR A 151 4.89 0.40 -11.20
CA THR A 151 3.60 -0.06 -11.73
C THR A 151 3.24 0.59 -13.07
N GLU A 152 3.85 1.72 -13.40
CA GLU A 152 3.78 2.37 -14.72
C GLU A 152 5.19 2.73 -15.17
N THR A 153 5.59 2.28 -16.36
CA THR A 153 6.93 2.47 -16.90
C THR A 153 6.87 3.08 -18.29
N GLY A 154 7.98 3.71 -18.71
CA GLY A 154 8.12 4.13 -20.10
C GLY A 154 8.25 2.96 -21.06
N TYR A 155 9.08 1.98 -20.71
CA TYR A 155 9.38 0.82 -21.56
C TYR A 155 9.32 -0.50 -20.78
N ASN A 156 10.03 -0.64 -19.66
CA ASN A 156 10.11 -1.84 -18.85
C ASN A 156 10.61 -1.52 -17.42
N ILE A 157 10.80 -2.55 -16.60
CA ILE A 157 11.21 -2.39 -15.19
C ILE A 157 12.57 -1.68 -15.01
N LEU A 158 13.44 -1.67 -16.02
CA LEU A 158 14.71 -0.93 -15.99
C LEU A 158 14.57 0.53 -16.47
N TYR A 159 13.36 0.96 -16.83
CA TYR A 159 13.01 2.34 -17.20
C TYR A 159 11.80 2.79 -16.40
N PRO A 160 11.92 2.84 -15.05
CA PRO A 160 10.78 3.04 -14.16
C PRO A 160 10.12 4.40 -14.29
N PHE A 161 10.87 5.40 -14.77
CA PHE A 161 10.41 6.78 -14.73
C PHE A 161 10.36 7.34 -16.13
N TYR A 162 9.23 7.97 -16.39
CA TYR A 162 8.99 8.64 -17.66
C TYR A 162 8.58 10.09 -17.38
N GLN A 163 9.30 11.06 -17.94
CA GLN A 163 8.83 12.44 -17.86
C GLN A 163 7.55 12.60 -18.68
N ILE A 164 6.53 13.12 -18.01
CA ILE A 164 5.30 13.55 -18.67
C ILE A 164 5.62 14.81 -19.46
N THR A 165 6.14 14.65 -20.69
CA THR A 165 6.12 15.74 -21.64
C THR A 165 4.71 15.79 -22.23
N SER A 166 4.17 16.98 -22.42
CA SER A 166 2.79 17.26 -22.79
C SER A 166 2.28 16.63 -24.11
N GLU A 167 3.13 15.92 -24.83
CA GLU A 167 2.87 15.38 -26.17
C GLU A 167 2.78 13.84 -26.23
N PHE A 168 3.02 13.12 -25.14
CA PHE A 168 2.96 11.66 -25.16
C PHE A 168 1.56 11.14 -24.85
N ASP A 169 0.97 10.53 -25.87
CA ASP A 169 -0.31 9.82 -25.84
C ASP A 169 -0.31 8.74 -24.76
N GLU A 170 -1.44 8.59 -24.05
CA GLU A 170 -1.68 7.52 -23.07
C GLU A 170 -1.43 6.10 -23.62
N LYS A 171 -1.43 5.94 -24.97
CA LYS A 171 -1.19 4.68 -25.66
C LYS A 171 0.23 4.16 -25.53
N THR A 172 1.21 5.04 -25.23
CA THR A 172 2.63 4.63 -25.14
C THR A 172 3.08 4.19 -23.75
N LYS A 173 2.20 4.32 -22.74
CA LYS A 173 2.53 3.90 -21.37
C LYS A 173 2.42 2.39 -21.24
N ASN A 174 3.52 1.80 -20.80
CA ASN A 174 3.55 0.39 -20.49
C ASN A 174 3.13 0.19 -19.03
N LYS A 175 1.91 -0.32 -18.84
CA LYS A 175 1.36 -0.60 -17.52
C LYS A 175 1.73 -2.02 -17.13
N LEU A 176 2.37 -2.18 -15.98
CA LEU A 176 2.59 -3.49 -15.37
C LEU A 176 1.23 -4.12 -15.07
N GLU A 177 0.99 -5.31 -15.56
CA GLU A 177 -0.27 -6.03 -15.39
C GLU A 177 -0.18 -7.05 -14.27
N TYR A 178 0.93 -7.81 -14.25
CA TYR A 178 1.17 -8.79 -13.19
C TYR A 178 2.68 -8.99 -12.93
N VAL A 179 2.99 -9.48 -11.75
CA VAL A 179 4.28 -10.06 -11.39
C VAL A 179 4.03 -11.48 -10.89
N LYS A 180 4.63 -12.45 -11.55
CA LYS A 180 4.38 -13.88 -11.33
C LYS A 180 5.65 -14.62 -10.91
N ASN A 181 5.54 -15.48 -9.93
CA ASN A 181 6.56 -16.45 -9.60
C ASN A 181 6.53 -17.59 -10.62
N THR A 182 7.62 -17.79 -11.36
CA THR A 182 7.66 -18.76 -12.47
C THR A 182 7.68 -20.21 -11.99
N ALA A 183 8.20 -20.48 -10.79
CA ALA A 183 8.23 -21.84 -10.24
C ALA A 183 6.85 -22.32 -9.77
N THR A 184 6.02 -21.42 -9.23
CA THR A 184 4.68 -21.76 -8.72
C THR A 184 3.57 -21.42 -9.69
N GLY A 185 3.82 -20.57 -10.70
CA GLY A 185 2.83 -20.03 -11.62
C GLY A 185 1.86 -19.03 -10.98
N LYS A 186 2.03 -18.70 -9.68
CA LYS A 186 1.15 -17.78 -8.95
C LYS A 186 1.59 -16.33 -9.12
N ASN A 187 0.62 -15.44 -9.27
CA ASN A 187 0.91 -14.00 -9.24
C ASN A 187 1.35 -13.60 -7.83
N GLU A 188 2.51 -12.93 -7.74
CA GLU A 188 2.92 -12.23 -6.52
C GLU A 188 2.19 -10.89 -6.40
N TRP A 189 1.98 -10.24 -7.51
CA TRP A 189 1.24 -8.99 -7.61
C TRP A 189 0.44 -8.99 -8.91
N GLN A 190 -0.70 -8.36 -8.89
CA GLN A 190 -1.54 -8.13 -10.07
C GLN A 190 -2.10 -6.73 -9.98
N ARG A 191 -2.09 -6.01 -11.11
CA ARG A 191 -2.73 -4.70 -11.18
C ARG A 191 -4.19 -4.83 -10.79
N PRO A 192 -4.68 -4.02 -9.86
CA PRO A 192 -6.11 -3.88 -9.66
C PRO A 192 -6.76 -3.54 -11.00
N ASN A 193 -7.87 -4.19 -11.32
CA ASN A 193 -8.57 -3.90 -12.58
C ASN A 193 -8.99 -2.43 -12.57
N ASP A 194 -8.62 -1.70 -13.63
CA ASP A 194 -9.10 -0.32 -13.85
C ASP A 194 -10.63 -0.29 -14.08
N ASN A 195 -11.24 -1.45 -14.36
CA ASN A 195 -12.69 -1.64 -14.36
C ASN A 195 -13.11 -2.04 -12.95
N LEU A 196 -13.66 -1.09 -12.21
CA LEU A 196 -14.26 -1.26 -10.88
C LEU A 196 -15.43 -2.27 -10.82
N ASP A 197 -15.65 -3.06 -11.88
CA ASP A 197 -16.67 -4.11 -11.93
C ASP A 197 -16.27 -5.43 -11.25
N ASP A 198 -15.01 -5.62 -10.88
CA ASP A 198 -14.65 -6.74 -9.99
C ASP A 198 -15.15 -6.38 -8.60
N LYS A 199 -16.24 -7.04 -8.23
CA LYS A 199 -16.96 -6.93 -6.98
C LYS A 199 -16.02 -7.11 -5.78
N TYR A 200 -15.35 -6.05 -5.38
CA TYR A 200 -14.84 -5.97 -4.03
C TYR A 200 -16.07 -5.98 -3.13
N GLU A 201 -16.24 -7.04 -2.38
CA GLU A 201 -17.29 -7.07 -1.38
C GLU A 201 -16.97 -5.99 -0.35
N TYR A 202 -17.78 -4.96 -0.32
CA TYR A 202 -17.62 -3.90 0.65
C TYR A 202 -17.76 -4.49 2.06
N VAL A 203 -16.73 -4.31 2.88
CA VAL A 203 -16.73 -4.76 4.25
C VAL A 203 -17.08 -3.59 5.16
N PRO A 204 -18.28 -3.59 5.80
CA PRO A 204 -18.68 -2.49 6.67
C PRO A 204 -17.67 -2.23 7.79
N LEU A 205 -17.38 -0.96 8.06
CA LEU A 205 -16.53 -0.53 9.17
C LEU A 205 -17.24 -0.77 10.51
N VAL A 206 -18.55 -0.52 10.56
CA VAL A 206 -19.35 -0.59 11.79
C VAL A 206 -19.90 -2.01 12.00
N ARG A 207 -19.07 -2.88 12.57
CA ARG A 207 -19.39 -4.29 12.83
C ARG A 207 -19.22 -4.64 14.30
N GLU A 208 -20.01 -5.58 14.79
CA GLU A 208 -19.87 -6.13 16.13
C GLU A 208 -18.49 -6.78 16.34
N GLY A 209 -17.86 -6.51 17.47
CA GLY A 209 -16.59 -7.12 17.85
C GLY A 209 -15.34 -6.50 17.19
N VAL A 210 -15.49 -5.51 16.32
CA VAL A 210 -14.32 -4.81 15.75
C VAL A 210 -13.62 -3.99 16.83
N GLU A 211 -12.31 -4.12 16.91
CA GLU A 211 -11.45 -3.40 17.84
C GLU A 211 -10.33 -2.68 17.08
N TRP A 212 -10.06 -1.44 17.45
CA TRP A 212 -8.94 -0.63 16.95
C TRP A 212 -8.03 -0.26 18.11
N GLY A 213 -6.73 -0.47 17.92
CA GLY A 213 -5.68 0.02 18.82
C GLY A 213 -5.05 1.29 18.26
N TYR A 214 -4.83 2.26 19.13
CA TYR A 214 -4.12 3.49 18.80
C TYR A 214 -2.97 3.68 19.77
N THR A 215 -1.79 3.99 19.23
CA THR A 215 -0.60 4.36 19.99
C THR A 215 -0.29 5.82 19.69
N GLY A 216 -0.15 6.64 20.71
CA GLY A 216 0.12 8.06 20.54
C GLY A 216 0.79 8.69 21.75
N ASP A 217 1.23 9.94 21.61
CA ASP A 217 1.96 10.69 22.64
C ASP A 217 1.19 10.86 23.96
N LEU A 218 -0.14 10.75 23.91
CA LEU A 218 -1.02 10.83 25.10
C LEU A 218 -1.35 9.45 25.71
N GLY A 219 -0.66 8.39 25.27
CA GLY A 219 -0.87 7.01 25.70
C GLY A 219 -1.66 6.17 24.71
N ASP A 220 -1.63 4.87 24.95
CA ASP A 220 -2.33 3.89 24.13
C ASP A 220 -3.79 3.82 24.52
N TYR A 221 -4.67 3.70 23.54
CA TYR A 221 -6.09 3.43 23.78
C TYR A 221 -6.64 2.46 22.73
N ARG A 222 -7.68 1.78 23.12
CA ARG A 222 -8.43 0.85 22.25
C ARG A 222 -9.86 1.35 22.11
N CYS A 223 -10.42 1.14 20.93
CA CYS A 223 -11.81 1.40 20.63
C CYS A 223 -12.48 0.11 20.20
N GLN A 224 -13.70 -0.14 20.66
CA GLN A 224 -14.46 -1.34 20.35
C GLN A 224 -15.93 -1.01 20.06
N ILE A 225 -16.49 -1.68 19.06
CA ILE A 225 -17.92 -1.66 18.79
C ILE A 225 -18.55 -2.88 19.50
N LYS A 226 -19.54 -2.62 20.39
CA LYS A 226 -20.18 -3.67 21.16
C LYS A 226 -21.61 -3.34 21.55
N GLY A 227 -22.54 -4.13 21.05
CA GLY A 227 -23.97 -4.06 21.37
C GLY A 227 -24.68 -2.90 20.67
N ASP A 228 -25.99 -3.03 20.59
CA ASP A 228 -26.88 -2.11 19.89
C ASP A 228 -27.62 -1.18 20.84
N THR A 229 -28.11 -0.07 20.31
CA THR A 229 -29.07 0.81 20.93
C THR A 229 -30.00 1.42 19.88
N ILE A 230 -31.20 1.79 20.26
CA ILE A 230 -32.16 2.46 19.37
C ILE A 230 -32.35 3.89 19.87
N ILE A 231 -32.17 4.85 18.98
CA ILE A 231 -32.39 6.26 19.25
C ILE A 231 -33.26 6.82 18.14
N ASP A 232 -34.40 7.39 18.51
CA ASP A 232 -35.39 7.97 17.59
C ASP A 232 -35.82 6.99 16.47
N GLY A 233 -35.96 5.68 16.82
CA GLY A 233 -36.32 4.62 15.87
C GLY A 233 -35.17 4.10 14.99
N THR A 234 -34.01 4.66 15.10
CA THR A 234 -32.81 4.24 14.34
C THR A 234 -31.88 3.40 15.20
N THR A 235 -31.41 2.26 14.66
CA THR A 235 -30.47 1.38 15.35
C THR A 235 -29.04 1.86 15.14
N TYR A 236 -28.32 1.94 16.25
CA TYR A 236 -26.91 2.29 16.30
C TYR A 236 -26.13 1.22 17.04
N LYS A 237 -24.85 1.08 16.72
CA LYS A 237 -23.83 0.35 17.49
C LYS A 237 -23.22 1.25 18.55
N LYS A 238 -22.99 0.72 19.75
CA LYS A 238 -22.29 1.44 20.83
C LYS A 238 -20.79 1.40 20.59
N PHE A 239 -20.15 2.56 20.68
CA PHE A 239 -18.71 2.72 20.51
C PHE A 239 -18.05 3.01 21.86
N TYR A 240 -17.14 2.14 22.28
CA TYR A 240 -16.42 2.24 23.54
C TYR A 240 -14.97 2.60 23.31
N ARG A 241 -14.42 3.45 24.16
CA ARG A 241 -13.00 3.78 24.18
C ARG A 241 -12.41 3.39 25.53
N TYR A 242 -11.33 2.62 25.50
CA TYR A 242 -10.60 2.17 26.68
C TYR A 242 -9.19 2.79 26.64
N THR A 243 -8.75 3.35 27.76
CA THR A 243 -7.36 3.80 27.92
C THR A 243 -6.56 2.70 28.60
N THR A 244 -5.34 2.44 28.12
CA THR A 244 -4.42 1.44 28.70
C THR A 244 -3.72 1.94 29.95
N CYS A 245 -3.70 3.23 30.21
CA CYS A 245 -3.18 3.84 31.44
C CYS A 245 -4.16 3.65 32.60
N GLY A 246 -4.29 2.43 33.07
CA GLY A 246 -4.48 1.99 34.46
C GLY A 246 -5.67 2.45 35.29
N LEU A 247 -6.60 3.31 34.90
CA LEU A 247 -7.55 3.87 35.87
C LEU A 247 -9.04 3.90 35.52
N GLN A 248 -9.47 3.50 34.34
CA GLN A 248 -10.91 3.34 34.11
C GLN A 248 -11.25 2.14 33.23
N LYS A 249 -11.56 1.04 33.88
CA LYS A 249 -11.97 -0.23 33.23
C LYS A 249 -13.30 -0.15 32.46
N ASN A 250 -14.09 0.88 32.62
CA ASN A 250 -15.38 1.04 31.94
C ASN A 250 -15.66 2.53 31.69
N THR A 251 -15.10 3.09 30.64
CA THR A 251 -15.61 4.37 30.16
C THR A 251 -17.03 4.13 29.60
N PRO A 252 -18.07 4.81 30.13
CA PRO A 252 -19.40 4.64 29.58
C PRO A 252 -19.42 4.99 28.10
N CYS A 253 -20.31 4.35 27.36
CA CYS A 253 -20.52 4.65 25.95
C CYS A 253 -21.11 6.07 25.84
N TYR A 254 -20.34 7.02 25.33
CA TYR A 254 -20.82 8.38 25.05
C TYR A 254 -21.19 8.59 23.58
N VAL A 255 -20.87 7.61 22.76
CA VAL A 255 -20.92 7.71 21.30
C VAL A 255 -21.55 6.46 20.72
N VAL A 256 -22.38 6.70 19.73
CA VAL A 256 -22.93 5.63 18.90
C VAL A 256 -22.62 5.88 17.44
N VAL A 257 -22.47 4.80 16.71
CA VAL A 257 -22.16 4.84 15.28
C VAL A 257 -23.12 3.95 14.52
N ARG A 258 -23.45 4.31 13.31
CA ARG A 258 -24.15 3.44 12.37
C ARG A 258 -23.53 3.57 10.99
N GLU A 259 -23.74 2.56 10.18
CA GLU A 259 -23.33 2.56 8.79
C GLU A 259 -24.54 2.23 7.92
N ASN A 260 -24.73 3.01 6.89
CA ASN A 260 -25.72 2.79 5.87
C ASN A 260 -25.22 3.29 4.52
N ASP A 261 -25.39 2.47 3.47
CA ASP A 261 -24.97 2.80 2.10
C ASP A 261 -23.51 3.28 2.01
N LYS A 262 -22.60 2.55 2.69
CA LYS A 262 -21.16 2.87 2.77
C LYS A 262 -20.83 4.20 3.46
N LYS A 263 -21.78 4.79 4.17
CA LYS A 263 -21.61 6.04 4.93
C LYS A 263 -21.67 5.77 6.42
N VAL A 264 -20.68 6.26 7.15
CA VAL A 264 -20.59 6.09 8.60
C VAL A 264 -21.01 7.38 9.29
N TYR A 265 -21.99 7.23 10.15
CA TYR A 265 -22.56 8.30 10.94
C TYR A 265 -22.19 8.13 12.41
N TYR A 266 -21.97 9.25 13.06
CA TYR A 266 -21.57 9.40 14.44
C TYR A 266 -22.61 10.24 15.17
N ARG A 267 -22.95 9.85 16.41
CA ARG A 267 -23.85 10.62 17.28
C ARG A 267 -23.37 10.56 18.72
N GLU A 268 -23.33 11.70 19.41
CA GLU A 268 -23.12 11.72 20.85
C GLU A 268 -24.46 11.46 21.56
N ILE A 269 -24.43 10.63 22.63
CA ILE A 269 -25.65 10.32 23.41
C ILE A 269 -25.74 11.15 24.69
N THR A 270 -24.67 11.87 25.03
CA THR A 270 -24.58 12.77 26.18
C THR A 270 -24.10 14.13 25.72
N GLY A 271 -24.52 15.20 26.39
CA GLY A 271 -24.17 16.57 26.04
C GLY A 271 -25.25 17.25 25.21
N ASP A 272 -24.97 18.51 24.79
CA ASP A 272 -25.93 19.37 24.11
C ASP A 272 -26.01 19.11 22.60
N ASN A 273 -25.02 18.44 22.04
CA ASN A 273 -24.88 18.25 20.60
C ASN A 273 -25.15 16.81 20.17
N ARG A 274 -26.44 16.46 20.14
CA ARG A 274 -26.91 15.09 19.83
C ARG A 274 -27.28 14.87 18.38
N GLU A 275 -26.87 15.75 17.49
CA GLU A 275 -27.10 15.60 16.07
C GLU A 275 -26.25 14.47 15.48
N GLU A 276 -26.84 13.75 14.53
CA GLU A 276 -26.11 12.77 13.74
C GLU A 276 -25.23 13.46 12.71
N ARG A 277 -24.00 13.01 12.56
CA ARG A 277 -23.00 13.61 11.67
C ARG A 277 -22.32 12.55 10.84
N LEU A 278 -22.15 12.83 9.56
CA LEU A 278 -21.38 12.00 8.64
C LEU A 278 -19.88 12.16 8.93
N ILE A 279 -19.18 11.05 9.22
CA ILE A 279 -17.75 11.03 9.52
C ILE A 279 -16.92 10.32 8.47
N TYR A 280 -17.49 9.34 7.76
CA TYR A 280 -16.87 8.67 6.63
C TYR A 280 -17.89 8.43 5.52
N ASP A 281 -17.46 8.57 4.29
CA ASP A 281 -18.23 8.23 3.10
C ASP A 281 -17.36 7.39 2.16
N PHE A 282 -17.57 6.08 2.16
CA PHE A 282 -16.88 5.11 1.33
C PHE A 282 -17.57 4.90 -0.03
N SER A 283 -18.60 5.69 -0.35
CA SER A 283 -19.25 5.66 -1.66
C SER A 283 -18.65 6.66 -2.65
N LEU A 284 -17.72 7.51 -2.20
CA LEU A 284 -17.11 8.55 -3.02
C LEU A 284 -16.18 7.96 -4.07
N GLU A 285 -16.18 8.59 -5.25
CA GLU A 285 -15.33 8.25 -6.38
C GLU A 285 -14.31 9.36 -6.64
N LYS A 286 -13.33 9.10 -7.50
CA LYS A 286 -12.33 10.09 -7.88
C LYS A 286 -13.01 11.32 -8.55
N GLY A 287 -12.74 12.50 -8.00
CA GLY A 287 -13.31 13.76 -8.44
C GLY A 287 -14.50 14.23 -7.61
N ASP A 288 -15.00 13.38 -6.72
CA ASP A 288 -16.08 13.78 -5.82
C ASP A 288 -15.59 14.74 -4.74
N MET A 289 -16.53 15.52 -4.25
CA MET A 289 -16.35 16.36 -3.07
C MET A 289 -17.35 15.95 -2.00
N SER A 290 -16.93 15.96 -0.75
CA SER A 290 -17.81 15.68 0.38
C SER A 290 -17.49 16.59 1.56
N ILE A 291 -18.47 16.74 2.45
CA ILE A 291 -18.30 17.46 3.70
C ILE A 291 -18.46 16.47 4.83
N LEU A 292 -17.35 16.22 5.53
CA LEU A 292 -17.30 15.32 6.66
C LEU A 292 -17.10 16.08 7.97
N TYR A 293 -17.69 15.58 9.04
CA TYR A 293 -17.49 16.14 10.36
C TYR A 293 -16.17 15.64 10.97
N SER A 294 -15.34 16.57 11.44
CA SER A 294 -14.13 16.27 12.20
C SER A 294 -14.32 16.61 13.68
N ARG A 295 -14.25 15.60 14.54
CA ARG A 295 -14.33 15.81 15.97
C ARG A 295 -13.15 16.61 16.52
N SER A 296 -11.97 16.48 15.96
CA SER A 296 -10.77 17.19 16.41
C SER A 296 -10.85 18.70 16.15
N ALA A 297 -11.48 19.06 15.04
CA ALA A 297 -11.71 20.46 14.69
C ALA A 297 -13.03 21.01 15.26
N LEU A 298 -13.91 20.14 15.79
CA LEU A 298 -15.30 20.46 16.18
C LEU A 298 -16.09 21.14 15.06
N ASP A 299 -15.76 20.84 13.82
CA ASP A 299 -16.29 21.50 12.63
C ASP A 299 -16.38 20.52 11.45
N TYR A 300 -16.94 20.99 10.34
CA TYR A 300 -17.03 20.27 9.09
C TYR A 300 -15.81 20.57 8.22
N MET A 301 -15.28 19.53 7.59
CA MET A 301 -14.18 19.64 6.63
C MET A 301 -14.69 19.25 5.26
N GLN A 302 -14.41 20.09 4.27
CA GLN A 302 -14.53 19.69 2.87
C GLN A 302 -13.36 18.81 2.50
N ILE A 303 -13.67 17.69 1.86
CA ILE A 303 -12.67 16.80 1.26
C ILE A 303 -12.88 16.71 -0.24
N ASP A 304 -11.79 16.74 -0.98
CA ASP A 304 -11.75 16.49 -2.42
C ASP A 304 -11.10 15.14 -2.66
N VAL A 305 -11.81 14.21 -3.29
CA VAL A 305 -11.30 12.88 -3.58
C VAL A 305 -10.38 12.92 -4.79
N ARG A 306 -9.08 12.87 -4.57
CA ARG A 306 -8.08 12.90 -5.64
C ARG A 306 -7.85 11.55 -6.27
N TYR A 307 -7.94 10.48 -5.49
CA TYR A 307 -7.90 9.09 -5.96
C TYR A 307 -8.61 8.18 -4.97
N VAL A 308 -9.05 7.04 -5.45
CA VAL A 308 -9.62 5.94 -4.64
C VAL A 308 -8.76 4.72 -4.88
N ASP A 309 -8.37 4.05 -3.81
CA ASP A 309 -7.60 2.82 -3.87
C ASP A 309 -8.24 1.73 -3.03
N THR A 310 -7.82 0.49 -3.26
CA THR A 310 -8.33 -0.68 -2.57
C THR A 310 -7.23 -1.31 -1.74
N ILE A 311 -7.50 -1.50 -0.46
CA ILE A 311 -6.62 -2.27 0.42
C ILE A 311 -7.16 -3.68 0.57
N HIS A 312 -6.29 -4.69 0.39
CA HIS A 312 -6.61 -6.06 0.73
C HIS A 312 -6.34 -6.28 2.22
N VAL A 313 -7.40 -6.41 2.99
CA VAL A 313 -7.29 -6.83 4.39
C VAL A 313 -7.33 -8.35 4.39
N GLY A 314 -6.24 -9.00 4.86
CA GLY A 314 -6.00 -10.43 4.75
C GLY A 314 -7.24 -11.27 5.10
N SER A 315 -7.42 -12.33 4.31
CA SER A 315 -8.37 -13.40 4.64
C SER A 315 -7.94 -14.08 5.93
N THR A 316 -8.78 -14.04 6.93
CA THR A 316 -8.70 -14.90 8.12
C THR A 316 -8.79 -16.36 7.73
#